data_e9c1d331e7b69246445bc7093f5b144e
#
_entry.id   e9c1d331e7b69246445bc7093f5b144e
#
_cell.length_a   1.000
_cell.length_b   1.000
_cell.length_c   1.000
_cell.angle_alpha   90.00
_cell.angle_beta   90.00
_cell.angle_gamma   90.00
#
_symmetry.space_group_name_H-M   'P 1'
#
loop_
_entity.id
_entity.type
_entity.pdbx_description
1 polymer ?
#
loop_
_entity_poly.entity_id
_entity_poly.type
_entity_poly.pdbx_seq_one_letter_code
_entity_poly.pdbx_strand_id
1 'polypeptide(L)'
;HLVSKPKTTVNTNVQSGKQTWTNPQHREMYKTMYDEYHKLRSGANVCHSCRFLDGIKKRYKFKTLLDAGCGTAVMVRKLRQSGVDARGIEAASLPLKEYASDLLANGTVFSTPMQEIPFKSESFDMITSVEVFEHIPEADIDRSINELSRVAKPGANAFITVGQSTSRFDTADGRKKSAVAQISTKFKFHETVKPRQWWLDTFCAHGWFADDDAYMHMVKTSNEGGLSRPPPRGWFSLTKGKPNGKPCKCKVPPGRQASWFCGVGRPNAKKDVAKLWSDLKKEASA
;
A
#
# COMPACT_ATOMS: atom_id res chain seq x y z
N HIS A 1 -19.11 24.83 -37.65
CA HIS A 1 -19.18 25.38 -36.28
C HIS A 1 -18.58 24.37 -35.33
N LEU A 2 -17.31 24.58 -34.97
CA LEU A 2 -16.61 23.82 -33.95
C LEU A 2 -17.00 24.40 -32.58
N VAL A 3 -17.77 23.64 -31.80
CA VAL A 3 -18.11 23.97 -30.42
C VAL A 3 -16.89 23.68 -29.56
N SER A 4 -16.25 24.72 -29.04
CA SER A 4 -15.14 24.62 -28.08
C SER A 4 -15.63 24.03 -26.80
N LYS A 5 -15.00 22.92 -26.34
CA LYS A 5 -15.23 22.35 -25.01
C LYS A 5 -14.81 23.34 -23.92
N PRO A 6 -15.58 23.51 -22.85
CA PRO A 6 -15.21 24.42 -21.77
C PRO A 6 -13.92 23.93 -21.10
N LYS A 7 -12.93 24.80 -21.00
CA LYS A 7 -11.74 24.60 -20.18
C LYS A 7 -12.17 24.72 -18.72
N THR A 8 -12.25 23.61 -18.01
CA THR A 8 -12.44 23.60 -16.55
C THR A 8 -11.18 24.17 -15.91
N THR A 9 -11.19 25.44 -15.59
CA THR A 9 -10.15 26.09 -14.78
C THR A 9 -10.30 25.60 -13.35
N VAL A 10 -9.44 24.69 -12.93
CA VAL A 10 -9.33 24.30 -11.51
C VAL A 10 -8.77 25.50 -10.74
N ASN A 11 -9.56 26.01 -9.81
CA ASN A 11 -9.18 27.14 -8.96
C ASN A 11 -8.05 26.72 -8.02
N THR A 12 -6.84 27.27 -8.21
CA THR A 12 -5.60 26.80 -7.57
C THR A 12 -5.28 27.52 -6.26
N ASN A 13 -6.19 28.32 -5.71
CA ASN A 13 -6.01 28.94 -4.41
C ASN A 13 -6.44 28.00 -3.28
N VAL A 14 -5.63 26.96 -3.02
CA VAL A 14 -5.76 26.14 -1.82
C VAL A 14 -4.98 26.84 -0.70
N GLN A 15 -5.70 27.43 0.25
CA GLN A 15 -5.12 27.89 1.51
C GLN A 15 -4.42 26.71 2.20
N SER A 16 -3.33 27.00 2.92
CA SER A 16 -2.43 26.08 3.63
C SER A 16 -3.07 25.33 4.81
N GLY A 17 -4.22 24.67 4.58
CA GLY A 17 -4.79 23.68 5.50
C GLY A 17 -4.22 22.30 5.25
N LYS A 18 -4.11 21.45 6.28
CA LYS A 18 -3.73 20.05 6.11
C LYS A 18 -4.59 19.40 5.04
N GLN A 19 -3.96 18.80 4.03
CA GLN A 19 -4.68 18.09 2.97
C GLN A 19 -5.39 16.87 3.58
N THR A 20 -6.63 16.63 3.19
CA THR A 20 -7.45 15.53 3.69
C THR A 20 -8.53 15.17 2.68
N TRP A 21 -8.89 13.89 2.59
CA TRP A 21 -9.97 13.38 1.76
C TRP A 21 -11.37 13.83 2.19
N THR A 22 -11.52 14.29 3.42
CA THR A 22 -12.77 14.90 3.89
C THR A 22 -13.06 16.23 3.20
N ASN A 23 -12.03 16.90 2.67
CA ASN A 23 -12.20 18.09 1.85
C ASN A 23 -12.54 17.71 0.40
N PRO A 24 -13.74 18.07 -0.13
CA PRO A 24 -14.15 17.69 -1.48
C PRO A 24 -13.21 18.18 -2.58
N GLN A 25 -12.59 19.36 -2.42
CA GLN A 25 -11.64 19.90 -3.40
C GLN A 25 -10.34 19.06 -3.43
N HIS A 26 -9.83 18.64 -2.28
CA HIS A 26 -8.68 17.75 -2.21
C HIS A 26 -9.00 16.37 -2.79
N ARG A 27 -10.19 15.83 -2.51
CA ARG A 27 -10.66 14.55 -3.08
C ARG A 27 -10.67 14.58 -4.60
N GLU A 28 -11.24 15.61 -5.20
CA GLU A 28 -11.31 15.75 -6.67
C GLU A 28 -9.91 15.94 -7.27
N MET A 29 -9.07 16.70 -6.61
CA MET A 29 -7.68 16.89 -6.99
C MET A 29 -6.90 15.56 -7.01
N TYR A 30 -7.02 14.75 -5.96
CA TYR A 30 -6.37 13.44 -5.90
C TYR A 30 -6.89 12.49 -6.98
N LYS A 31 -8.21 12.42 -7.19
CA LYS A 31 -8.79 11.63 -8.28
C LYS A 31 -8.21 12.02 -9.62
N THR A 32 -8.20 13.30 -9.94
CA THR A 32 -7.64 13.82 -11.19
C THR A 32 -6.16 13.45 -11.33
N MET A 33 -5.37 13.60 -10.27
CA MET A 33 -3.95 13.27 -10.27
C MET A 33 -3.72 11.78 -10.56
N TYR A 34 -4.48 10.90 -9.90
CA TYR A 34 -4.33 9.45 -10.11
C TYR A 34 -4.88 9.00 -11.45
N ASP A 35 -5.97 9.58 -11.94
CA ASP A 35 -6.48 9.31 -13.28
C ASP A 35 -5.44 9.69 -14.35
N GLU A 36 -4.79 10.84 -14.23
CA GLU A 36 -3.70 11.24 -15.15
C GLU A 36 -2.46 10.35 -14.99
N TYR A 37 -2.09 9.96 -13.77
CA TYR A 37 -1.00 9.01 -13.53
C TYR A 37 -1.26 7.67 -14.24
N HIS A 38 -2.48 7.15 -14.15
CA HIS A 38 -2.86 5.91 -14.80
C HIS A 38 -2.90 6.02 -16.33
N LYS A 39 -3.35 7.14 -16.90
CA LYS A 39 -3.26 7.39 -18.34
C LYS A 39 -1.83 7.29 -18.88
N LEU A 40 -0.88 7.78 -18.11
CA LEU A 40 0.53 7.83 -18.53
C LEU A 40 1.29 6.52 -18.27
N ARG A 41 0.82 5.68 -17.37
CA ARG A 41 1.44 4.39 -17.03
C ARG A 41 0.63 3.19 -17.51
N SER A 42 -0.45 3.42 -18.23
CA SER A 42 -1.38 2.36 -18.57
C SER A 42 -0.81 1.31 -19.52
N GLY A 43 -1.03 0.11 -19.11
CA GLY A 43 -1.15 -1.10 -19.88
C GLY A 43 -2.03 -2.02 -19.06
N ALA A 44 -2.98 -2.67 -19.67
CA ALA A 44 -3.98 -3.54 -19.03
C ALA A 44 -3.41 -4.61 -18.07
N ASN A 45 -2.11 -4.80 -18.07
CA ASN A 45 -1.42 -5.85 -17.34
C ASN A 45 -0.47 -5.35 -16.24
N VAL A 46 -0.49 -4.06 -15.92
CA VAL A 46 0.36 -3.53 -14.82
C VAL A 46 -0.26 -3.95 -13.49
N CYS A 47 0.39 -4.89 -12.81
CA CYS A 47 -0.05 -5.39 -11.52
C CYS A 47 1.12 -5.39 -10.54
N HIS A 48 1.28 -4.32 -9.78
CA HIS A 48 2.34 -4.22 -8.78
C HIS A 48 2.17 -5.24 -7.64
N SER A 49 0.94 -5.53 -7.26
CA SER A 49 0.59 -6.50 -6.21
C SER A 49 0.77 -7.96 -6.65
N CYS A 50 0.71 -8.26 -7.97
CA CYS A 50 0.79 -9.65 -8.45
C CYS A 50 2.10 -10.35 -8.13
N ARG A 51 3.21 -9.64 -7.98
CA ARG A 51 4.50 -10.22 -7.58
C ARG A 51 4.47 -10.88 -6.19
N PHE A 52 3.50 -10.49 -5.36
CA PHE A 52 3.33 -11.03 -4.01
C PHE A 52 2.33 -12.18 -3.94
N LEU A 53 1.59 -12.44 -5.01
CA LEU A 53 0.45 -13.36 -5.00
C LEU A 53 0.83 -14.78 -4.56
N ASP A 54 1.93 -15.33 -5.09
CA ASP A 54 2.39 -16.66 -4.74
C ASP A 54 2.85 -16.74 -3.29
N GLY A 55 3.59 -15.74 -2.82
CA GLY A 55 4.00 -15.63 -1.43
C GLY A 55 2.81 -15.57 -0.48
N ILE A 56 1.82 -14.74 -0.80
CA ILE A 56 0.57 -14.60 -0.04
C ILE A 56 -0.19 -15.93 0.01
N LYS A 57 -0.42 -16.58 -1.13
CA LYS A 57 -1.15 -17.87 -1.21
C LYS A 57 -0.44 -19.01 -0.48
N LYS A 58 0.88 -19.02 -0.47
CA LYS A 58 1.67 -20.04 0.25
C LYS A 58 1.70 -19.81 1.76
N ARG A 59 1.69 -18.54 2.19
CA ARG A 59 1.83 -18.18 3.61
C ARG A 59 0.49 -18.16 4.36
N TYR A 60 -0.56 -17.65 3.72
CA TYR A 60 -1.82 -17.38 4.38
C TYR A 60 -2.95 -18.29 3.87
N LYS A 61 -3.82 -18.70 4.79
CA LYS A 61 -5.07 -19.40 4.44
C LYS A 61 -6.22 -18.38 4.51
N PHE A 62 -6.87 -18.14 3.40
CA PHE A 62 -7.98 -17.19 3.31
C PHE A 62 -8.98 -17.61 2.23
N LYS A 63 -10.26 -17.27 2.43
CA LYS A 63 -11.35 -17.44 1.46
C LYS A 63 -11.77 -16.11 0.87
N THR A 64 -11.65 -15.03 1.64
CA THR A 64 -12.05 -13.68 1.27
C THR A 64 -10.84 -12.74 1.35
N LEU A 65 -10.64 -11.89 0.34
CA LEU A 65 -9.54 -10.92 0.31
C LEU A 65 -10.03 -9.57 -0.18
N LEU A 66 -9.58 -8.49 0.47
CA LEU A 66 -9.69 -7.12 -0.02
C LEU A 66 -8.33 -6.62 -0.51
N ASP A 67 -8.24 -6.20 -1.77
CA ASP A 67 -7.11 -5.46 -2.34
C ASP A 67 -7.42 -3.96 -2.27
N ALA A 68 -6.83 -3.28 -1.29
CA ALA A 68 -7.05 -1.86 -1.03
C ALA A 68 -6.02 -1.02 -1.80
N GLY A 69 -6.48 -0.34 -2.84
CA GLY A 69 -5.65 0.27 -3.88
C GLY A 69 -5.37 -0.72 -5.01
N CYS A 70 -6.42 -1.35 -5.53
CA CYS A 70 -6.31 -2.47 -6.48
C CYS A 70 -5.88 -2.05 -7.91
N GLY A 71 -5.76 -0.75 -8.20
CA GLY A 71 -5.38 -0.24 -9.50
C GLY A 71 -6.29 -0.77 -10.62
N THR A 72 -5.72 -1.51 -11.56
CA THR A 72 -6.44 -2.15 -12.68
C THR A 72 -7.13 -3.47 -12.31
N ALA A 73 -7.19 -3.82 -11.03
CA ALA A 73 -7.82 -5.01 -10.45
C ALA A 73 -7.31 -6.37 -10.99
N VAL A 74 -6.10 -6.42 -11.55
CA VAL A 74 -5.53 -7.68 -12.10
C VAL A 74 -5.34 -8.71 -11.01
N MET A 75 -4.88 -8.34 -9.79
CA MET A 75 -4.74 -9.27 -8.69
C MET A 75 -6.08 -9.80 -8.22
N VAL A 76 -7.10 -8.95 -8.11
CA VAL A 76 -8.47 -9.35 -7.79
C VAL A 76 -8.97 -10.39 -8.78
N ARG A 77 -8.80 -10.14 -10.08
CA ARG A 77 -9.22 -11.07 -11.15
C ARG A 77 -8.52 -12.43 -11.03
N LYS A 78 -7.19 -12.45 -10.86
CA LYS A 78 -6.42 -13.69 -10.70
C LYS A 78 -6.84 -14.49 -9.47
N LEU A 79 -7.11 -13.83 -8.35
CA LEU A 79 -7.58 -14.48 -7.13
C LEU A 79 -8.95 -15.10 -7.33
N ARG A 80 -9.88 -14.38 -7.95
CA ARG A 80 -11.22 -14.89 -8.26
C ARG A 80 -11.19 -16.11 -9.19
N GLN A 81 -10.32 -16.09 -10.20
CA GLN A 81 -10.09 -17.24 -11.08
C GLN A 81 -9.55 -18.48 -10.31
N SER A 82 -8.89 -18.27 -9.17
CA SER A 82 -8.44 -19.36 -8.29
C SER A 82 -9.41 -19.70 -7.17
N GLY A 83 -10.69 -19.24 -7.23
CA GLY A 83 -11.75 -19.58 -6.29
C GLY A 83 -11.79 -18.74 -5.01
N VAL A 84 -10.99 -17.67 -4.90
CA VAL A 84 -11.04 -16.74 -3.77
C VAL A 84 -12.10 -15.67 -4.01
N ASP A 85 -12.97 -15.36 -3.03
CA ASP A 85 -13.83 -14.19 -3.09
C ASP A 85 -13.00 -12.92 -2.82
N ALA A 86 -12.30 -12.48 -3.87
CA ALA A 86 -11.49 -11.28 -3.83
C ALA A 86 -12.32 -10.07 -4.27
N ARG A 87 -12.15 -8.96 -3.56
CA ARG A 87 -12.77 -7.67 -3.82
C ARG A 87 -11.68 -6.60 -3.91
N GLY A 88 -11.99 -5.45 -4.50
CA GLY A 88 -11.04 -4.35 -4.62
C GLY A 88 -11.66 -2.99 -4.39
N ILE A 89 -10.85 -2.06 -3.91
CA ILE A 89 -11.16 -0.62 -3.90
C ILE A 89 -9.99 0.14 -4.54
N GLU A 90 -10.33 1.21 -5.27
CA GLU A 90 -9.37 2.09 -5.92
C GLU A 90 -9.90 3.53 -5.90
N ALA A 91 -9.06 4.46 -5.44
CA ALA A 91 -9.46 5.86 -5.35
C ALA A 91 -9.63 6.51 -6.74
N ALA A 92 -8.77 6.13 -7.70
CA ALA A 92 -8.87 6.56 -9.08
C ALA A 92 -10.01 5.80 -9.79
N SER A 93 -10.80 6.51 -10.57
CA SER A 93 -11.90 5.88 -11.30
C SER A 93 -11.48 5.31 -12.65
N LEU A 94 -10.49 5.93 -13.28
CA LEU A 94 -10.07 5.61 -14.65
C LEU A 94 -9.56 4.17 -14.80
N PRO A 95 -8.64 3.65 -13.96
CA PRO A 95 -8.13 2.30 -14.14
C PRO A 95 -9.21 1.23 -14.03
N LEU A 96 -10.22 1.44 -13.18
CA LEU A 96 -11.35 0.51 -13.08
C LEU A 96 -12.26 0.59 -14.29
N LYS A 97 -12.56 1.80 -14.80
CA LYS A 97 -13.40 1.99 -15.97
C LYS A 97 -12.77 1.40 -17.23
N GLU A 98 -11.47 1.56 -17.41
CA GLU A 98 -10.76 1.10 -18.62
C GLU A 98 -10.42 -0.40 -18.58
N TYR A 99 -10.03 -0.94 -17.40
CA TYR A 99 -9.44 -2.29 -17.34
C TYR A 99 -10.25 -3.30 -16.51
N ALA A 100 -11.25 -2.84 -15.76
CA ALA A 100 -12.04 -3.69 -14.87
C ALA A 100 -13.53 -3.28 -14.86
N SER A 101 -14.07 -2.79 -15.96
CA SER A 101 -15.45 -2.31 -16.07
C SER A 101 -16.48 -3.39 -15.75
N ASP A 102 -16.21 -4.65 -16.08
CA ASP A 102 -17.03 -5.81 -15.72
C ASP A 102 -17.06 -6.06 -14.19
N LEU A 103 -15.91 -5.95 -13.53
CA LEU A 103 -15.81 -6.09 -12.08
C LEU A 103 -16.42 -4.89 -11.35
N LEU A 104 -16.33 -3.71 -11.92
CA LEU A 104 -16.97 -2.50 -11.41
C LEU A 104 -18.50 -2.61 -11.53
N ALA A 105 -19.01 -3.04 -12.67
CA ALA A 105 -20.44 -3.18 -12.93
C ALA A 105 -21.11 -4.22 -12.03
N ASN A 106 -20.43 -5.31 -11.71
CA ASN A 106 -20.97 -6.37 -10.86
C ASN A 106 -20.68 -6.19 -9.36
N GLY A 107 -20.10 -5.04 -8.95
CA GLY A 107 -19.80 -4.74 -7.54
C GLY A 107 -18.67 -5.57 -6.93
N THR A 108 -17.79 -6.13 -7.74
CA THR A 108 -16.57 -6.80 -7.27
C THR A 108 -15.51 -5.78 -6.85
N VAL A 109 -15.40 -4.67 -7.58
CA VAL A 109 -14.51 -3.56 -7.25
C VAL A 109 -15.29 -2.25 -7.17
N PHE A 110 -14.78 -1.29 -6.41
CA PHE A 110 -15.42 0.01 -6.22
C PHE A 110 -14.41 1.15 -6.40
N SER A 111 -14.86 2.23 -7.06
CA SER A 111 -14.08 3.47 -7.12
C SER A 111 -14.36 4.30 -5.86
N THR A 112 -13.57 4.06 -4.83
CA THR A 112 -13.70 4.69 -3.51
C THR A 112 -12.36 4.76 -2.80
N PRO A 113 -12.11 5.78 -1.95
CA PRO A 113 -10.91 5.85 -1.15
C PRO A 113 -10.95 4.86 0.02
N MET A 114 -9.76 4.60 0.60
CA MET A 114 -9.62 3.66 1.73
C MET A 114 -10.35 4.13 3.00
N GLN A 115 -10.65 5.42 3.11
CA GLN A 115 -11.39 6.02 4.22
C GLN A 115 -12.90 5.74 4.18
N GLU A 116 -13.40 5.15 3.09
CA GLU A 116 -14.83 4.93 2.83
C GLU A 116 -15.05 3.57 2.17
N ILE A 117 -14.69 2.48 2.86
CA ILE A 117 -14.76 1.11 2.31
C ILE A 117 -16.21 0.61 2.29
N PRO A 118 -16.80 0.30 1.11
CA PRO A 118 -18.24 0.00 0.97
C PRO A 118 -18.60 -1.46 1.30
N PHE A 119 -17.85 -2.10 2.18
CA PHE A 119 -18.11 -3.47 2.61
C PHE A 119 -18.54 -3.51 4.08
N LYS A 120 -19.28 -4.56 4.45
CA LYS A 120 -19.68 -4.81 5.83
C LYS A 120 -18.48 -5.06 6.73
N SER A 121 -18.63 -4.79 8.03
CA SER A 121 -17.64 -5.17 9.03
C SER A 121 -17.36 -6.68 8.97
N GLU A 122 -16.13 -7.07 9.29
CA GLU A 122 -15.70 -8.47 9.43
C GLU A 122 -15.95 -9.32 8.17
N SER A 123 -15.71 -8.75 6.99
CA SER A 123 -15.94 -9.42 5.70
C SER A 123 -14.71 -10.19 5.20
N PHE A 124 -13.51 -9.78 5.55
CA PHE A 124 -12.28 -10.28 4.90
C PHE A 124 -11.36 -11.02 5.84
N ASP A 125 -10.85 -12.18 5.38
CA ASP A 125 -9.81 -12.97 6.04
C ASP A 125 -8.41 -12.39 5.79
N MET A 126 -8.23 -11.72 4.64
CA MET A 126 -6.97 -11.16 4.17
C MET A 126 -7.16 -9.76 3.60
N ILE A 127 -6.24 -8.86 3.91
CA ILE A 127 -6.12 -7.52 3.32
C ILE A 127 -4.79 -7.43 2.58
N THR A 128 -4.80 -6.86 1.38
CA THR A 128 -3.59 -6.43 0.69
C THR A 128 -3.67 -4.94 0.39
N SER A 129 -2.53 -4.25 0.51
CA SER A 129 -2.38 -2.85 0.08
C SER A 129 -0.93 -2.62 -0.34
N VAL A 130 -0.70 -2.40 -1.63
CA VAL A 130 0.65 -2.38 -2.21
C VAL A 130 0.95 -1.01 -2.81
N GLU A 131 1.87 -0.27 -2.19
CA GLU A 131 2.29 1.08 -2.61
C GLU A 131 1.08 2.04 -2.67
N VAL A 132 0.34 2.15 -1.56
CA VAL A 132 -0.86 2.99 -1.44
C VAL A 132 -0.78 3.96 -0.26
N PHE A 133 -0.36 3.49 0.91
CA PHE A 133 -0.41 4.29 2.13
C PHE A 133 0.45 5.55 2.09
N GLU A 134 1.57 5.53 1.39
CA GLU A 134 2.42 6.70 1.18
C GLU A 134 1.72 7.83 0.41
N HIS A 135 0.68 7.51 -0.32
CA HIS A 135 -0.12 8.46 -1.09
C HIS A 135 -1.28 9.07 -0.28
N ILE A 136 -1.61 8.48 0.86
CA ILE A 136 -2.68 8.97 1.73
C ILE A 136 -2.14 10.12 2.59
N PRO A 137 -2.84 11.27 2.68
CA PRO A 137 -2.47 12.34 3.60
C PRO A 137 -2.37 11.84 5.04
N GLU A 138 -1.38 12.32 5.79
CA GLU A 138 -1.14 11.88 7.17
C GLU A 138 -2.39 12.04 8.06
N ALA A 139 -3.18 13.09 7.82
CA ALA A 139 -4.42 13.34 8.56
C ALA A 139 -5.50 12.26 8.34
N ASP A 140 -5.40 11.47 7.28
CA ASP A 140 -6.38 10.45 6.90
C ASP A 140 -5.89 9.01 7.18
N ILE A 141 -4.66 8.83 7.63
CA ILE A 141 -4.07 7.50 7.89
C ILE A 141 -4.87 6.73 8.93
N ASP A 142 -5.18 7.36 10.07
CA ASP A 142 -5.95 6.71 11.15
C ASP A 142 -7.33 6.26 10.67
N ARG A 143 -8.03 7.10 9.89
CA ARG A 143 -9.33 6.75 9.33
C ARG A 143 -9.22 5.59 8.35
N SER A 144 -8.19 5.59 7.51
CA SER A 144 -7.94 4.50 6.54
C SER A 144 -7.70 3.17 7.25
N ILE A 145 -6.85 3.16 8.28
CA ILE A 145 -6.57 1.94 9.05
C ILE A 145 -7.80 1.48 9.83
N ASN A 146 -8.60 2.41 10.39
CA ASN A 146 -9.85 2.08 11.08
C ASN A 146 -10.85 1.39 10.13
N GLU A 147 -10.98 1.86 8.89
CA GLU A 147 -11.85 1.22 7.89
C GLU A 147 -11.33 -0.17 7.49
N LEU A 148 -10.02 -0.34 7.28
CA LEU A 148 -9.43 -1.66 7.08
C LEU A 148 -9.68 -2.58 8.29
N SER A 149 -9.53 -2.04 9.50
CA SER A 149 -9.80 -2.79 10.72
C SER A 149 -11.27 -3.18 10.84
N ARG A 150 -12.18 -2.29 10.45
CA ARG A 150 -13.63 -2.57 10.47
C ARG A 150 -14.00 -3.72 9.55
N VAL A 151 -13.49 -3.72 8.31
CA VAL A 151 -13.87 -4.73 7.31
C VAL A 151 -13.12 -6.06 7.45
N ALA A 152 -11.99 -6.07 8.16
CA ALA A 152 -11.23 -7.27 8.44
C ALA A 152 -11.89 -8.09 9.58
N LYS A 153 -11.93 -9.40 9.45
CA LYS A 153 -12.38 -10.33 10.50
C LYS A 153 -11.41 -10.30 11.70
N PRO A 154 -11.86 -10.68 12.90
CA PRO A 154 -10.94 -10.99 14.00
C PRO A 154 -9.90 -12.05 13.55
N GLY A 155 -8.62 -11.81 13.81
CA GLY A 155 -7.55 -12.71 13.39
C GLY A 155 -7.20 -12.65 11.90
N ALA A 156 -7.80 -11.76 11.12
CA ALA A 156 -7.43 -11.54 9.72
C ALA A 156 -5.96 -11.14 9.58
N ASN A 157 -5.38 -11.47 8.43
CA ASN A 157 -4.02 -11.08 8.10
C ASN A 157 -4.01 -9.90 7.13
N ALA A 158 -2.93 -9.12 7.14
CA ALA A 158 -2.68 -8.11 6.13
C ALA A 158 -1.24 -8.18 5.61
N PHE A 159 -1.08 -7.97 4.31
CA PHE A 159 0.21 -7.69 3.70
C PHE A 159 0.16 -6.31 3.05
N ILE A 160 0.96 -5.41 3.59
CA ILE A 160 0.98 -3.99 3.21
C ILE A 160 2.40 -3.62 2.77
N THR A 161 2.53 -2.90 1.66
CA THR A 161 3.78 -2.25 1.31
C THR A 161 3.59 -0.74 1.24
N VAL A 162 4.60 0.00 1.68
CA VAL A 162 4.59 1.46 1.74
C VAL A 162 5.93 2.01 1.25
N GLY A 163 5.91 2.98 0.38
CA GLY A 163 7.08 3.70 -0.07
C GLY A 163 7.80 4.39 1.10
N GLN A 164 9.09 4.11 1.26
CA GLN A 164 9.93 4.64 2.36
C GLN A 164 10.75 5.86 1.97
N SER A 165 10.54 6.39 0.79
CA SER A 165 11.24 7.56 0.27
C SER A 165 10.27 8.49 -0.44
N THR A 166 10.66 9.75 -0.57
CA THR A 166 9.99 10.67 -1.47
C THR A 166 9.95 10.08 -2.88
N SER A 167 8.82 10.24 -3.56
CA SER A 167 8.70 9.79 -4.93
C SER A 167 9.78 10.46 -5.80
N ARG A 168 10.35 9.71 -6.74
CA ARG A 168 11.21 10.30 -7.77
C ARG A 168 10.50 11.41 -8.56
N PHE A 169 9.16 11.36 -8.60
CA PHE A 169 8.36 12.39 -9.24
C PHE A 169 8.27 13.69 -8.43
N ASP A 170 8.54 13.64 -7.12
CA ASP A 170 8.58 14.82 -6.24
C ASP A 170 9.93 15.53 -6.30
N THR A 171 10.95 14.98 -6.96
CA THR A 171 12.27 15.58 -7.11
C THR A 171 12.37 16.48 -8.34
N ALA A 172 13.21 17.52 -8.29
CA ALA A 172 13.40 18.44 -9.42
C ALA A 172 13.89 17.72 -10.70
N ASP A 173 14.74 16.71 -10.57
CA ASP A 173 15.26 15.93 -11.71
C ASP A 173 14.22 14.94 -12.25
N GLY A 174 13.40 14.36 -11.40
CA GLY A 174 12.30 13.49 -11.80
C GLY A 174 11.24 14.27 -12.57
N ARG A 175 10.94 15.51 -12.15
CA ARG A 175 9.96 16.39 -12.81
C ARG A 175 10.34 16.77 -14.23
N LYS A 176 11.61 16.84 -14.56
CA LYS A 176 12.07 17.19 -15.93
C LYS A 176 11.95 16.05 -16.94
N LYS A 177 11.79 14.81 -16.50
CA LYS A 177 11.98 13.61 -17.33
C LYS A 177 10.70 12.84 -17.70
N SER A 178 9.53 13.20 -17.17
CA SER A 178 8.31 12.46 -17.50
C SER A 178 7.05 13.34 -17.50
N ALA A 179 6.08 12.99 -18.34
CA ALA A 179 4.78 13.66 -18.36
C ALA A 179 4.02 13.54 -17.02
N VAL A 180 4.21 12.45 -16.29
CA VAL A 180 3.72 12.27 -14.91
C VAL A 180 4.29 13.34 -13.97
N ALA A 181 5.53 13.74 -14.20
CA ALA A 181 6.20 14.76 -13.40
C ALA A 181 5.61 16.17 -13.58
N GLN A 182 5.00 16.46 -14.70
CA GLN A 182 4.29 17.73 -14.93
C GLN A 182 3.01 17.84 -14.10
N ILE A 183 2.39 16.70 -13.78
CA ILE A 183 1.24 16.64 -12.88
C ILE A 183 1.68 16.89 -11.44
N SER A 184 2.82 16.32 -11.03
CA SER A 184 3.39 16.46 -9.68
C SER A 184 3.95 17.86 -9.37
N THR A 185 4.03 18.78 -10.32
CA THR A 185 4.40 20.18 -10.01
C THR A 185 3.39 20.87 -9.07
N LYS A 186 2.16 20.36 -9.04
CA LYS A 186 1.07 20.89 -8.20
C LYS A 186 0.79 20.02 -6.95
N PHE A 187 1.23 18.78 -6.94
CA PHE A 187 0.86 17.81 -5.92
C PHE A 187 2.06 16.95 -5.54
N LYS A 188 2.12 16.59 -4.28
CA LYS A 188 3.10 15.66 -3.77
C LYS A 188 2.57 14.22 -3.95
N PHE A 189 3.32 13.39 -4.65
CA PHE A 189 2.90 12.00 -4.91
C PHE A 189 2.96 11.15 -3.63
N HIS A 190 4.04 11.26 -2.86
CA HIS A 190 4.15 10.58 -1.57
C HIS A 190 3.88 11.59 -0.46
N GLU A 191 2.64 11.62 0.01
CA GLU A 191 2.16 12.53 1.04
C GLU A 191 2.72 12.16 2.43
N THR A 192 2.70 10.86 2.75
CA THR A 192 3.08 10.35 4.06
C THR A 192 4.30 9.45 3.97
N VAL A 193 5.48 10.07 4.01
CA VAL A 193 6.77 9.36 4.04
C VAL A 193 7.28 9.30 5.48
N LYS A 194 7.17 8.14 6.10
CA LYS A 194 7.52 7.91 7.51
C LYS A 194 8.48 6.73 7.66
N PRO A 195 9.28 6.70 8.73
CA PRO A 195 10.12 5.55 9.06
C PRO A 195 9.28 4.30 9.33
N ARG A 196 9.87 3.11 9.13
CA ARG A 196 9.19 1.83 9.41
C ARG A 196 8.56 1.78 10.79
N GLN A 197 9.26 2.26 11.83
CA GLN A 197 8.77 2.23 13.21
C GLN A 197 7.47 3.03 13.36
N TRP A 198 7.38 4.19 12.74
CA TRP A 198 6.16 4.99 12.77
C TRP A 198 4.95 4.22 12.20
N TRP A 199 5.13 3.51 11.09
CA TRP A 199 4.09 2.67 10.51
C TRP A 199 3.70 1.51 11.42
N LEU A 200 4.69 0.83 12.02
CA LEU A 200 4.44 -0.26 12.98
C LEU A 200 3.66 0.24 14.18
N ASP A 201 4.03 1.37 14.77
CA ASP A 201 3.35 1.97 15.91
C ASP A 201 1.92 2.37 15.55
N THR A 202 1.73 2.95 14.37
CA THR A 202 0.43 3.36 13.86
C THR A 202 -0.47 2.14 13.61
N PHE A 203 -0.02 1.13 12.91
CA PHE A 203 -0.78 -0.11 12.71
C PHE A 203 -1.15 -0.78 14.04
N CYS A 204 -0.21 -0.81 14.97
CA CYS A 204 -0.43 -1.41 16.28
C CYS A 204 -1.48 -0.67 17.12
N ALA A 205 -1.46 0.65 17.11
CA ALA A 205 -2.48 1.45 17.78
C ALA A 205 -3.90 1.10 17.33
N HIS A 206 -4.04 0.62 16.09
CA HIS A 206 -5.29 0.19 15.48
C HIS A 206 -5.53 -1.33 15.52
N GLY A 207 -4.72 -2.07 16.30
CA GLY A 207 -4.90 -3.51 16.51
C GLY A 207 -4.29 -4.41 15.44
N TRP A 208 -3.36 -3.90 14.63
CA TRP A 208 -2.60 -4.69 13.66
C TRP A 208 -1.19 -4.95 14.17
N PHE A 209 -0.88 -6.20 14.47
CA PHE A 209 0.38 -6.62 15.07
C PHE A 209 1.30 -7.26 14.04
N ALA A 210 2.59 -6.91 14.08
CA ALA A 210 3.58 -7.46 13.17
C ALA A 210 3.71 -8.99 13.33
N ASP A 211 3.69 -9.70 12.20
CA ASP A 211 4.02 -11.12 12.07
C ASP A 211 5.39 -11.23 11.36
N ASP A 212 6.43 -11.38 12.15
CA ASP A 212 7.81 -11.40 11.65
C ASP A 212 8.11 -12.65 10.82
N ASP A 213 7.51 -13.80 11.16
CA ASP A 213 7.66 -15.04 10.40
C ASP A 213 7.01 -14.90 9.02
N ALA A 214 5.82 -14.32 8.95
CA ALA A 214 5.16 -14.03 7.69
C ALA A 214 5.93 -12.99 6.88
N TYR A 215 6.46 -11.94 7.52
CA TYR A 215 7.32 -10.97 6.85
C TYR A 215 8.54 -11.65 6.21
N MET A 216 9.25 -12.51 6.95
CA MET A 216 10.41 -13.24 6.42
C MET A 216 10.03 -14.20 5.29
N HIS A 217 8.87 -14.86 5.38
CA HIS A 217 8.36 -15.66 4.28
C HIS A 217 8.14 -14.82 3.02
N MET A 218 7.49 -13.65 3.13
CA MET A 218 7.27 -12.75 2.00
C MET A 218 8.57 -12.24 1.39
N VAL A 219 9.59 -11.94 2.21
CA VAL A 219 10.93 -11.56 1.74
C VAL A 219 11.56 -12.69 0.93
N LYS A 220 11.48 -13.94 1.41
CA LYS A 220 12.06 -15.11 0.72
C LYS A 220 11.38 -15.41 -0.61
N THR A 221 10.07 -15.24 -0.69
CA THR A 221 9.26 -15.68 -1.84
C THR A 221 8.99 -14.58 -2.88
N SER A 222 9.01 -13.31 -2.49
CA SER A 222 8.55 -12.21 -3.34
C SER A 222 9.59 -11.13 -3.58
N ASN A 223 10.77 -11.20 -2.91
CA ASN A 223 11.83 -10.22 -3.14
C ASN A 223 12.61 -10.61 -4.40
N GLU A 224 12.58 -9.76 -5.43
CA GLU A 224 13.40 -9.93 -6.63
C GLU A 224 14.89 -9.98 -6.27
N GLY A 225 15.56 -11.07 -6.59
CA GLY A 225 16.91 -11.38 -6.14
C GLY A 225 16.95 -12.10 -4.80
N GLY A 226 15.81 -12.48 -4.23
CA GLY A 226 15.68 -13.31 -3.04
C GLY A 226 16.47 -12.76 -1.86
N LEU A 227 17.23 -13.62 -1.20
CA LEU A 227 18.07 -13.25 -0.07
C LEU A 227 19.35 -12.48 -0.44
N SER A 228 19.58 -12.16 -1.71
CA SER A 228 20.72 -11.34 -2.15
C SER A 228 20.53 -9.85 -1.93
N ARG A 229 19.30 -9.40 -1.68
CA ARG A 229 18.96 -8.00 -1.39
C ARG A 229 18.48 -7.81 0.05
N PRO A 230 18.74 -6.64 0.66
CA PRO A 230 18.23 -6.36 2.00
C PRO A 230 16.70 -6.43 2.03
N PRO A 231 16.12 -6.97 3.13
CA PRO A 231 14.69 -7.01 3.30
C PRO A 231 14.06 -5.62 3.18
N PRO A 232 12.97 -5.47 2.40
CA PRO A 232 12.34 -4.18 2.17
C PRO A 232 11.76 -3.61 3.47
N ARG A 233 12.20 -2.41 3.87
CA ARG A 233 11.73 -1.75 5.10
C ARG A 233 10.27 -1.33 5.04
N GLY A 234 9.75 -1.14 3.83
CA GLY A 234 8.37 -0.74 3.60
C GLY A 234 7.37 -1.90 3.54
N TRP A 235 7.78 -3.14 3.82
CA TRP A 235 6.87 -4.29 3.81
C TRP A 235 6.42 -4.65 5.22
N PHE A 236 5.13 -4.90 5.37
CA PHE A 236 4.49 -5.22 6.65
C PHE A 236 3.60 -6.45 6.46
N SER A 237 3.88 -7.51 7.22
CA SER A 237 2.98 -8.64 7.43
C SER A 237 2.36 -8.46 8.80
N LEU A 238 1.04 -8.41 8.86
CA LEU A 238 0.32 -8.02 10.08
C LEU A 238 -0.81 -9.03 10.35
N THR A 239 -1.13 -9.21 11.62
CA THR A 239 -2.29 -9.97 12.08
C THR A 239 -3.19 -9.07 12.93
N LYS A 240 -4.49 -9.10 12.66
CA LYS A 240 -5.48 -8.32 13.40
C LYS A 240 -5.74 -8.94 14.77
N GLY A 241 -5.57 -8.15 15.82
CA GLY A 241 -5.92 -8.47 17.20
C GLY A 241 -6.82 -7.41 17.81
N LYS A 242 -7.07 -7.50 19.11
CA LYS A 242 -7.76 -6.45 19.85
C LYS A 242 -6.80 -5.28 20.09
N PRO A 243 -7.19 -4.03 19.80
CA PRO A 243 -6.41 -2.86 20.16
C PRO A 243 -6.18 -2.86 21.69
N ASN A 244 -4.94 -2.73 22.13
CA ASN A 244 -4.60 -2.70 23.55
C ASN A 244 -4.10 -1.34 24.03
N GLY A 245 -4.14 -0.33 23.15
CA GLY A 245 -3.70 1.04 23.43
C GLY A 245 -2.21 1.19 23.78
N LYS A 246 -1.44 0.12 23.68
CA LYS A 246 0.00 0.14 23.98
C LYS A 246 0.79 0.20 22.68
N PRO A 247 1.88 0.97 22.62
CA PRO A 247 2.78 0.93 21.48
C PRO A 247 3.29 -0.49 21.30
N CYS A 248 3.30 -0.97 20.07
CA CYS A 248 3.87 -2.27 19.74
C CYS A 248 5.36 -2.25 20.08
N LYS A 249 5.73 -2.98 21.11
CA LYS A 249 7.13 -3.35 21.25
C LYS A 249 7.45 -4.28 20.08
N CYS A 250 8.23 -3.79 19.15
CA CYS A 250 8.81 -4.63 18.13
C CYS A 250 9.53 -5.79 18.81
N LYS A 251 9.01 -7.01 18.67
CA LYS A 251 9.67 -8.19 19.17
C LYS A 251 10.79 -8.53 18.21
N VAL A 252 12.00 -8.32 18.63
CA VAL A 252 13.19 -8.72 17.87
C VAL A 252 13.34 -10.23 18.01
N PRO A 253 13.37 -11.00 16.91
CA PRO A 253 13.64 -12.43 16.97
C PRO A 253 15.00 -12.71 17.66
N PRO A 254 15.17 -13.83 18.37
CA PRO A 254 16.44 -14.18 18.99
C PRO A 254 17.59 -14.13 18.00
N GLY A 255 18.71 -13.52 18.40
CA GLY A 255 19.93 -13.39 17.57
C GLY A 255 19.93 -12.22 16.56
N ARG A 256 18.93 -11.35 16.56
CA ARG A 256 18.82 -10.20 15.63
C ARG A 256 18.95 -8.86 16.34
N GLN A 257 19.46 -7.83 15.63
CA GLN A 257 19.60 -6.48 16.22
C GLN A 257 18.30 -5.69 16.12
N ALA A 258 17.83 -5.19 17.28
CA ALA A 258 16.63 -4.36 17.42
C ALA A 258 16.62 -3.12 16.53
N SER A 259 17.77 -2.49 16.35
CA SER A 259 17.96 -1.31 15.50
C SER A 259 17.62 -1.53 14.03
N TRP A 260 17.75 -2.75 13.57
CA TRP A 260 17.48 -3.10 12.18
C TRP A 260 16.01 -3.44 11.93
N PHE A 261 15.43 -4.23 12.82
CA PHE A 261 14.05 -4.68 12.71
C PHE A 261 13.05 -3.59 13.08
N CYS A 262 13.37 -2.80 14.10
CA CYS A 262 12.46 -1.84 14.70
C CYS A 262 12.77 -0.38 14.36
N GLY A 263 13.86 -0.11 13.64
CA GLY A 263 14.20 1.25 13.19
C GLY A 263 14.74 2.18 14.30
N VAL A 264 15.06 1.66 15.47
CA VAL A 264 15.58 2.45 16.59
C VAL A 264 17.10 2.58 16.44
N GLY A 265 17.55 3.78 16.05
CA GLY A 265 18.98 4.12 15.94
C GLY A 265 19.54 3.79 14.54
N ARG A 266 20.30 4.73 13.97
CA ARG A 266 21.07 4.47 12.74
C ARG A 266 22.44 3.85 13.12
N PRO A 267 22.63 2.54 12.96
CA PRO A 267 23.98 2.00 12.82
C PRO A 267 24.44 2.15 11.37
N ASN A 268 25.75 2.04 11.13
CA ASN A 268 26.37 2.04 9.82
C ASN A 268 25.74 0.98 8.91
N ALA A 269 24.73 1.37 8.14
CA ALA A 269 23.72 0.49 7.52
C ALA A 269 24.29 -0.58 6.58
N LYS A 270 25.51 -0.40 6.03
CA LYS A 270 26.10 -1.34 5.07
C LYS A 270 26.70 -2.60 5.74
N LYS A 271 27.33 -2.48 6.91
CA LYS A 271 27.99 -3.63 7.58
C LYS A 271 26.99 -4.57 8.25
N ASP A 272 25.96 -4.01 8.87
CA ASP A 272 24.96 -4.80 9.60
C ASP A 272 24.02 -5.57 8.67
N VAL A 273 23.73 -5.00 7.50
CA VAL A 273 22.97 -5.66 6.44
C VAL A 273 23.75 -6.85 5.87
N ALA A 274 25.07 -6.72 5.63
CA ALA A 274 25.88 -7.80 5.11
C ALA A 274 25.96 -9.00 6.08
N LYS A 275 26.02 -8.74 7.40
CA LYS A 275 26.05 -9.79 8.42
C LYS A 275 24.71 -10.55 8.49
N LEU A 276 23.57 -9.82 8.50
CA LEU A 276 22.26 -10.44 8.48
C LEU A 276 22.05 -11.35 7.27
N TRP A 277 22.54 -10.92 6.10
CA TRP A 277 22.50 -11.71 4.87
C TRP A 277 23.36 -12.97 4.95
N SER A 278 24.53 -12.89 5.59
CA SER A 278 25.37 -14.05 5.85
C SER A 278 24.65 -15.08 6.74
N ASP A 279 23.99 -14.60 7.79
CA ASP A 279 23.30 -15.47 8.75
C ASP A 279 22.05 -16.13 8.14
N LEU A 280 21.25 -15.39 7.36
CA LEU A 280 20.10 -15.91 6.61
C LEU A 280 20.49 -16.96 5.56
N LYS A 281 21.64 -16.79 4.89
CA LYS A 281 22.15 -17.78 3.94
C LYS A 281 22.58 -19.07 4.62
N LYS A 282 23.15 -19.00 5.82
CA LYS A 282 23.53 -20.19 6.60
C LYS A 282 22.31 -20.99 7.05
N GLU A 283 21.26 -20.32 7.52
CA GLU A 283 19.99 -20.96 7.93
C GLU A 283 19.23 -21.59 6.74
N ALA A 284 19.37 -21.06 5.53
CA ALA A 284 18.73 -21.58 4.32
C ALA A 284 19.51 -22.78 3.69
N SER A 285 20.73 -23.03 4.17
CA SER A 285 21.60 -24.12 3.70
C SER A 285 21.72 -25.27 4.70
N ALA A 286 21.08 -25.17 5.87
CA ALA A 286 20.95 -26.18 6.90
C ALA A 286 19.54 -26.79 6.88
#